data_e75d2ea3824351f25069cbdec3516fe6
#
_entry.id   e75d2ea3824351f25069cbdec3516fe6
#
_cell.length_a   1.000
_cell.length_b   1.000
_cell.length_c   1.000
_cell.angle_alpha   90.00
_cell.angle_beta   90.00
_cell.angle_gamma   90.00
#
_symmetry.space_group_name_H-M   'P 1'
#
loop_
_entity.id
_entity.type
_entity.pdbx_description
1 polymer ?
#
loop_
_entity_poly.entity_id
_entity_poly.type
_entity_poly.pdbx_seq_one_letter_code
_entity_poly.pdbx_strand_id
1 'polypeptide(L)'
;YGYERETNPLLKGDSVVAIKAKSAATYTTEGVRAILSYKASKELYEILPNYLERNGADVVWRSTNWGEPPLHIEKCYPLKKLKELYPDADARYDSLLFEGLREEIEQSDKAKMLVVLHTSTSHGPTYFQKYPTEFERYTPVCTTVEMSKADLGELMNAYDNTILYTDYILHSVIEILRSLNCRSSMMFISDHGES
;
A
#
# COMPACT_ATOMS: atom_id res chain seq x y z
N TYR A 1 -3.05 17.18 10.39
CA TYR A 1 -3.56 17.22 11.77
C TYR A 1 -2.62 17.88 12.78
N GLY A 2 -1.68 18.75 12.37
CA GLY A 2 -0.72 19.38 13.27
C GLY A 2 0.37 18.43 13.82
N TYR A 3 0.62 17.32 13.11
CA TYR A 3 1.73 16.44 13.43
C TYR A 3 3.04 17.13 13.07
N GLU A 4 3.93 17.32 14.06
CA GLU A 4 5.13 18.15 13.90
C GLU A 4 6.29 17.45 13.19
N ARG A 5 6.30 16.11 13.17
CA ARG A 5 7.40 15.34 12.57
C ARG A 5 7.28 15.28 11.05
N GLU A 6 8.41 15.40 10.39
CA GLU A 6 8.49 15.29 8.93
C GLU A 6 8.56 13.82 8.51
N THR A 7 7.40 13.23 8.22
CA THR A 7 7.26 11.83 7.84
C THR A 7 7.01 11.62 6.34
N ASN A 8 6.80 12.70 5.57
CA ASN A 8 6.53 12.62 4.13
C ASN A 8 7.37 13.61 3.31
N PRO A 9 8.73 13.57 3.44
CA PRO A 9 9.59 14.55 2.77
C PRO A 9 9.58 14.44 1.25
N LEU A 10 9.48 13.24 0.69
CA LEU A 10 9.52 13.00 -0.76
C LEU A 10 8.22 13.44 -1.43
N LEU A 11 7.07 13.06 -0.88
CA LEU A 11 5.77 13.43 -1.43
C LEU A 11 5.49 14.94 -1.43
N LYS A 12 6.15 15.73 -0.56
CA LYS A 12 6.09 17.18 -0.62
C LYS A 12 6.59 17.74 -1.95
N GLY A 13 7.58 17.09 -2.57
CA GLY A 13 8.11 17.43 -3.89
C GLY A 13 7.25 16.97 -5.07
N ASP A 14 6.36 16.02 -4.85
CA ASP A 14 5.62 15.33 -5.91
C ASP A 14 4.29 15.99 -6.31
N SER A 15 3.95 17.16 -5.78
CA SER A 15 2.69 17.86 -6.06
C SER A 15 1.43 17.02 -5.73
N VAL A 16 1.49 16.28 -4.64
CA VAL A 16 0.39 15.41 -4.18
C VAL A 16 -0.71 16.26 -3.53
N VAL A 17 -1.96 15.94 -3.84
CA VAL A 17 -3.12 16.57 -3.20
C VAL A 17 -3.61 15.69 -2.05
N ALA A 18 -3.55 16.22 -0.83
CA ALA A 18 -4.08 15.54 0.36
C ALA A 18 -5.58 15.79 0.51
N ILE A 19 -6.36 14.72 0.62
CA ILE A 19 -7.82 14.78 0.78
C ILE A 19 -8.18 14.23 2.17
N LYS A 20 -9.04 14.95 2.90
CA LYS A 20 -9.58 14.43 4.16
C LYS A 20 -10.56 13.32 3.87
N ALA A 21 -10.27 12.13 4.38
CA ALA A 21 -11.14 10.96 4.26
C ALA A 21 -11.50 10.42 5.64
N LYS A 22 -12.59 9.65 5.70
CA LYS A 22 -12.96 8.83 6.85
C LYS A 22 -13.01 7.38 6.40
N SER A 23 -12.41 6.50 7.17
CA SER A 23 -12.54 5.07 6.92
C SER A 23 -13.98 4.61 7.12
N ALA A 24 -14.44 3.70 6.27
CA ALA A 24 -15.75 3.07 6.38
C ALA A 24 -15.76 1.90 7.39
N ALA A 25 -14.59 1.44 7.82
CA ALA A 25 -14.43 0.32 8.74
C ALA A 25 -13.19 0.50 9.62
N THR A 26 -13.06 -0.37 10.62
CA THR A 26 -11.94 -0.37 11.57
C THR A 26 -10.98 -1.53 11.36
N TYR A 27 -11.15 -2.31 10.28
CA TYR A 27 -10.32 -3.46 9.94
C TYR A 27 -10.25 -3.66 8.42
N THR A 28 -9.15 -4.26 7.95
CA THR A 28 -8.74 -4.33 6.55
C THR A 28 -9.79 -4.92 5.61
N THR A 29 -10.36 -6.09 5.92
CA THR A 29 -11.28 -6.77 5.01
C THR A 29 -12.48 -5.90 4.61
N GLU A 30 -13.11 -5.22 5.57
CA GLU A 30 -14.23 -4.32 5.29
C GLU A 30 -13.76 -2.96 4.74
N GLY A 31 -12.61 -2.44 5.20
CA GLY A 31 -12.03 -1.20 4.69
C GLY A 31 -11.72 -1.29 3.21
N VAL A 32 -10.96 -2.30 2.81
CA VAL A 32 -10.60 -2.54 1.40
C VAL A 32 -11.83 -2.80 0.54
N ARG A 33 -12.79 -3.61 1.04
CA ARG A 33 -14.06 -3.84 0.34
C ARG A 33 -14.83 -2.54 0.11
N ALA A 34 -14.92 -1.68 1.13
CA ALA A 34 -15.63 -0.40 1.03
C ALA A 34 -14.96 0.56 0.04
N ILE A 35 -13.62 0.61 0.01
CA ILE A 35 -12.85 1.43 -0.94
C ILE A 35 -13.14 1.00 -2.39
N LEU A 36 -13.23 -0.30 -2.64
CA LEU A 36 -13.35 -0.87 -3.97
C LEU A 36 -14.80 -1.04 -4.43
N SER A 37 -15.78 -0.85 -3.55
CA SER A 37 -17.20 -0.97 -3.86
C SER A 37 -17.76 0.33 -4.42
N TYR A 38 -18.83 0.22 -5.22
CA TYR A 38 -19.55 1.39 -5.77
C TYR A 38 -20.08 2.33 -4.69
N LYS A 39 -20.49 1.77 -3.53
CA LYS A 39 -20.94 2.52 -2.35
C LYS A 39 -20.42 1.85 -1.08
N ALA A 40 -20.05 2.65 -0.11
CA ALA A 40 -19.82 2.19 1.26
C ALA A 40 -21.17 1.84 1.91
N SER A 41 -21.64 0.61 1.74
CA SER A 41 -22.90 0.11 2.28
C SER A 41 -22.77 -1.35 2.71
N LYS A 42 -23.81 -1.88 3.38
CA LYS A 42 -23.88 -3.31 3.73
C LYS A 42 -24.26 -4.20 2.55
N GLU A 43 -24.70 -3.63 1.43
CA GLU A 43 -25.02 -4.38 0.22
C GLU A 43 -23.73 -4.86 -0.45
N LEU A 44 -23.79 -6.04 -1.05
CA LEU A 44 -22.68 -6.62 -1.80
C LEU A 44 -22.70 -6.10 -3.23
N TYR A 45 -21.79 -5.20 -3.54
CA TYR A 45 -21.54 -4.76 -4.91
C TYR A 45 -20.35 -5.51 -5.51
N GLU A 46 -20.36 -5.68 -6.81
CA GLU A 46 -19.16 -6.08 -7.54
C GLU A 46 -18.06 -5.04 -7.30
N ILE A 47 -16.89 -5.49 -6.87
CA ILE A 47 -15.76 -4.61 -6.59
C ILE A 47 -15.10 -4.12 -7.89
N LEU A 48 -14.49 -2.93 -7.82
CA LEU A 48 -13.90 -2.26 -8.98
C LEU A 48 -12.92 -3.13 -9.78
N PRO A 49 -11.98 -3.90 -9.18
CA PRO A 49 -11.11 -4.79 -9.94
C PRO A 49 -11.86 -5.78 -10.83
N ASN A 50 -12.84 -6.51 -10.25
CA ASN A 50 -13.63 -7.50 -10.96
C ASN A 50 -14.46 -6.86 -12.09
N TYR A 51 -15.07 -5.71 -11.81
CA TYR A 51 -15.83 -4.96 -12.81
C TYR A 51 -14.96 -4.54 -14.00
N LEU A 52 -13.77 -3.99 -13.75
CA LEU A 52 -12.86 -3.52 -14.80
C LEU A 52 -12.32 -4.66 -15.64
N GLU A 53 -11.89 -5.76 -15.01
CA GLU A 53 -11.42 -6.97 -15.71
C GLU A 53 -12.51 -7.52 -16.64
N ARG A 54 -13.73 -7.69 -16.15
CA ARG A 54 -14.87 -8.15 -16.93
C ARG A 54 -15.24 -7.22 -18.10
N ASN A 55 -14.88 -5.93 -18.00
CA ASN A 55 -15.09 -4.93 -19.04
C ASN A 55 -13.83 -4.68 -19.91
N GLY A 56 -12.87 -5.60 -19.90
CA GLY A 56 -11.75 -5.63 -20.84
C GLY A 56 -10.57 -4.73 -20.46
N ALA A 57 -10.51 -4.21 -19.24
CA ALA A 57 -9.29 -3.60 -18.74
C ALA A 57 -8.29 -4.69 -18.32
N ASP A 58 -7.01 -4.35 -18.28
CA ASP A 58 -5.99 -5.16 -17.62
C ASP A 58 -6.00 -4.80 -16.13
N VAL A 59 -6.12 -5.81 -15.25
CA VAL A 59 -6.15 -5.58 -13.81
C VAL A 59 -5.07 -6.38 -13.12
N VAL A 60 -4.22 -5.68 -12.38
CA VAL A 60 -3.13 -6.28 -11.60
C VAL A 60 -3.36 -6.00 -10.12
N TRP A 61 -3.37 -7.05 -9.31
CA TRP A 61 -3.39 -6.96 -7.86
C TRP A 61 -2.10 -7.55 -7.30
N ARG A 62 -1.35 -6.74 -6.57
CA ARG A 62 -0.14 -7.16 -5.85
C ARG A 62 -0.31 -6.88 -4.36
N SER A 63 -0.04 -7.86 -3.51
CA SER A 63 -0.27 -7.73 -2.07
C SER A 63 0.88 -8.32 -1.25
N THR A 64 1.33 -7.54 -0.28
CA THR A 64 2.18 -7.99 0.84
C THR A 64 1.38 -8.13 2.13
N ASN A 65 0.10 -7.79 2.10
CA ASN A 65 -0.85 -7.83 3.20
C ASN A 65 -1.83 -9.02 3.03
N TRP A 66 -2.89 -9.05 3.83
CA TRP A 66 -3.98 -10.03 3.78
C TRP A 66 -5.33 -9.31 3.89
N GLY A 67 -6.43 -10.07 3.83
CA GLY A 67 -7.78 -9.51 3.96
C GLY A 67 -8.35 -8.97 2.65
N GLU A 68 -7.82 -9.42 1.51
CA GLU A 68 -8.35 -9.09 0.20
C GLU A 68 -9.79 -9.56 0.06
N PRO A 69 -10.67 -8.76 -0.58
CA PRO A 69 -11.99 -9.24 -0.98
C PRO A 69 -11.87 -10.34 -2.04
N PRO A 70 -12.92 -11.12 -2.30
CA PRO A 70 -12.91 -12.11 -3.38
C PRO A 70 -12.58 -11.47 -4.73
N LEU A 71 -11.41 -11.79 -5.26
CA LEU A 71 -10.90 -11.31 -6.53
C LEU A 71 -11.18 -12.33 -7.63
N HIS A 72 -11.79 -11.87 -8.73
CA HIS A 72 -12.04 -12.64 -9.96
C HIS A 72 -11.30 -11.98 -11.12
N ILE A 73 -9.96 -11.92 -10.98
CA ILE A 73 -9.04 -11.32 -11.94
C ILE A 73 -7.90 -12.29 -12.24
N GLU A 74 -7.32 -12.17 -13.43
CA GLU A 74 -6.27 -13.08 -13.90
C GLU A 74 -4.93 -12.83 -13.19
N LYS A 75 -4.53 -11.56 -13.07
CA LYS A 75 -3.23 -11.15 -12.53
C LYS A 75 -3.34 -10.80 -11.04
N CYS A 76 -3.48 -11.83 -10.21
CA CYS A 76 -3.50 -11.69 -8.75
C CYS A 76 -2.23 -12.29 -8.15
N TYR A 77 -1.41 -11.45 -7.50
CA TYR A 77 -0.11 -11.78 -6.94
C TYR A 77 -0.07 -11.53 -5.43
N PRO A 78 -0.54 -12.47 -4.60
CA PRO A 78 -0.32 -12.41 -3.16
C PRO A 78 1.16 -12.59 -2.83
N LEU A 79 1.57 -12.28 -1.59
CA LEU A 79 2.95 -12.31 -1.12
C LEU A 79 3.71 -13.60 -1.53
N LYS A 80 3.05 -14.77 -1.40
CA LYS A 80 3.66 -16.05 -1.80
C LYS A 80 4.05 -16.04 -3.28
N LYS A 81 3.17 -15.56 -4.14
CA LYS A 81 3.39 -15.51 -5.58
C LYS A 81 4.47 -14.50 -5.96
N LEU A 82 4.49 -13.33 -5.30
CA LEU A 82 5.53 -12.33 -5.51
C LEU A 82 6.93 -12.87 -5.14
N LYS A 83 7.05 -13.62 -4.03
CA LYS A 83 8.29 -14.30 -3.65
C LYS A 83 8.78 -15.31 -4.68
N GLU A 84 7.86 -16.03 -5.32
CA GLU A 84 8.19 -16.98 -6.39
C GLU A 84 8.68 -16.28 -7.66
N LEU A 85 8.08 -15.12 -7.99
CA LEU A 85 8.44 -14.33 -9.18
C LEU A 85 9.73 -13.54 -9.00
N TYR A 86 9.98 -13.03 -7.79
CA TYR A 86 11.12 -12.17 -7.47
C TYR A 86 11.91 -12.72 -6.28
N PRO A 87 12.61 -13.88 -6.45
CA PRO A 87 13.27 -14.58 -5.35
C PRO A 87 14.46 -13.79 -4.76
N ASP A 88 15.05 -12.88 -5.53
CA ASP A 88 16.18 -12.05 -5.09
C ASP A 88 15.74 -10.76 -4.37
N ALA A 89 14.46 -10.42 -4.40
CA ALA A 89 13.92 -9.25 -3.71
C ALA A 89 13.69 -9.53 -2.22
N ASP A 90 13.86 -8.50 -1.38
CA ASP A 90 13.59 -8.64 0.06
C ASP A 90 12.10 -8.63 0.34
N ALA A 91 11.57 -9.84 0.49
CA ALA A 91 10.14 -10.06 0.70
C ALA A 91 9.60 -9.66 2.09
N ARG A 92 10.43 -9.03 2.93
CA ARG A 92 10.01 -8.43 4.21
C ARG A 92 9.34 -7.08 4.01
N TYR A 93 9.61 -6.42 2.88
CA TYR A 93 9.29 -5.02 2.65
C TYR A 93 8.35 -4.83 1.46
N ASP A 94 7.58 -3.75 1.49
CA ASP A 94 6.61 -3.40 0.44
C ASP A 94 7.26 -2.97 -0.89
N SER A 95 8.59 -2.75 -0.92
CA SER A 95 9.33 -2.58 -2.18
C SER A 95 9.14 -3.75 -3.14
N LEU A 96 8.86 -4.96 -2.64
CA LEU A 96 8.51 -6.12 -3.46
C LEU A 96 7.30 -5.86 -4.39
N LEU A 97 6.39 -4.96 -4.01
CA LEU A 97 5.18 -4.66 -4.78
C LEU A 97 5.45 -4.02 -6.14
N PHE A 98 6.57 -3.32 -6.29
CA PHE A 98 6.92 -2.66 -7.55
C PHE A 98 8.07 -3.31 -8.31
N GLU A 99 8.60 -4.46 -7.84
CA GLU A 99 9.56 -5.24 -8.62
C GLU A 99 8.93 -5.69 -9.96
N GLY A 100 9.58 -5.35 -11.08
CA GLY A 100 9.07 -5.65 -12.41
C GLY A 100 7.73 -5.00 -12.76
N LEU A 101 7.26 -4.03 -11.98
CA LEU A 101 5.95 -3.39 -12.19
C LEU A 101 5.92 -2.56 -13.49
N ARG A 102 7.01 -1.87 -13.79
CA ARG A 102 7.14 -1.09 -15.02
C ARG A 102 6.99 -1.98 -16.24
N GLU A 103 7.73 -3.06 -16.28
CA GLU A 103 7.72 -4.03 -17.37
C GLU A 103 6.32 -4.65 -17.54
N GLU A 104 5.63 -4.96 -16.44
CA GLU A 104 4.27 -5.49 -16.49
C GLU A 104 3.28 -4.48 -17.07
N ILE A 105 3.42 -3.20 -16.73
CA ILE A 105 2.58 -2.13 -17.30
C ILE A 105 2.87 -1.95 -18.79
N GLU A 106 4.14 -1.93 -19.19
CA GLU A 106 4.55 -1.72 -20.59
C GLU A 106 4.18 -2.92 -21.49
N GLN A 107 4.03 -4.11 -20.94
CA GLN A 107 3.62 -5.32 -21.67
C GLN A 107 2.11 -5.44 -21.87
N SER A 108 1.31 -4.60 -21.23
CA SER A 108 -0.14 -4.65 -21.38
C SER A 108 -0.56 -4.18 -22.78
N ASP A 109 -1.37 -4.97 -23.44
CA ASP A 109 -1.99 -4.65 -24.75
C ASP A 109 -3.36 -3.97 -24.61
N LYS A 110 -3.83 -3.75 -23.39
CA LYS A 110 -5.14 -3.17 -23.11
C LYS A 110 -5.10 -1.64 -23.10
N ALA A 111 -6.18 -1.04 -23.55
CA ALA A 111 -6.34 0.42 -23.56
C ALA A 111 -6.46 1.03 -22.15
N LYS A 112 -6.81 0.23 -21.16
CA LYS A 112 -6.98 0.64 -19.77
C LYS A 112 -6.37 -0.40 -18.85
N MET A 113 -5.71 0.08 -17.79
CA MET A 113 -5.13 -0.77 -16.75
C MET A 113 -5.47 -0.22 -15.38
N LEU A 114 -5.76 -1.11 -14.44
CA LEU A 114 -5.81 -0.84 -13.01
C LEU A 114 -4.72 -1.65 -12.32
N VAL A 115 -3.87 -0.96 -11.57
CA VAL A 115 -2.91 -1.61 -10.66
C VAL A 115 -3.32 -1.31 -9.23
N VAL A 116 -3.44 -2.33 -8.41
CA VAL A 116 -3.66 -2.21 -6.97
C VAL A 116 -2.43 -2.75 -6.25
N LEU A 117 -1.80 -1.90 -5.44
CA LEU A 117 -0.68 -2.26 -4.57
C LEU A 117 -1.18 -2.24 -3.11
N HIS A 118 -1.42 -3.41 -2.56
CA HIS A 118 -1.94 -3.58 -1.20
C HIS A 118 -0.78 -3.77 -0.22
N THR A 119 -0.42 -2.70 0.48
CA THR A 119 0.75 -2.60 1.34
C THR A 119 0.50 -3.14 2.75
N SER A 120 1.58 -3.53 3.45
CA SER A 120 1.56 -3.95 4.85
C SER A 120 2.46 -3.12 5.78
N THR A 121 3.14 -2.10 5.27
CA THR A 121 4.22 -1.39 5.98
C THR A 121 3.79 -0.87 7.35
N SER A 122 2.67 -0.15 7.44
CA SER A 122 2.22 0.45 8.71
C SER A 122 1.26 -0.43 9.50
N HIS A 123 1.29 -1.75 9.30
CA HIS A 123 0.46 -2.70 10.05
C HIS A 123 1.15 -3.16 11.33
N GLY A 124 0.57 -2.81 12.48
CA GLY A 124 1.07 -3.20 13.80
C GLY A 124 0.88 -4.70 14.16
N PRO A 125 1.45 -5.14 15.29
CA PRO A 125 2.28 -4.40 16.24
C PRO A 125 3.78 -4.40 15.91
N THR A 126 4.22 -5.04 14.83
CA THR A 126 5.65 -5.26 14.51
C THR A 126 6.22 -4.14 13.63
N TYR A 127 5.89 -2.88 13.89
CA TYR A 127 6.35 -1.73 13.09
C TYR A 127 7.86 -1.73 12.84
N PHE A 128 8.68 -2.05 13.86
CA PHE A 128 10.15 -2.09 13.78
C PHE A 128 10.71 -3.10 12.76
N GLN A 129 9.89 -4.01 12.25
CA GLN A 129 10.26 -5.00 11.22
C GLN A 129 9.75 -4.63 9.82
N LYS A 130 9.06 -3.51 9.67
CA LYS A 130 8.30 -3.17 8.47
C LYS A 130 9.01 -2.20 7.53
N TYR A 131 10.21 -1.77 7.88
CA TYR A 131 11.04 -0.86 7.08
C TYR A 131 12.51 -1.29 7.13
N PRO A 132 13.29 -1.04 6.08
CA PRO A 132 14.75 -1.19 6.09
C PRO A 132 15.42 -0.21 7.06
N THR A 133 16.59 -0.58 7.58
CA THR A 133 17.30 0.20 8.61
C THR A 133 17.63 1.64 8.17
N GLU A 134 17.82 1.90 6.89
CA GLU A 134 18.04 3.24 6.36
C GLU A 134 16.86 4.21 6.58
N PHE A 135 15.68 3.68 6.87
CA PHE A 135 14.48 4.45 7.21
C PHE A 135 14.27 4.60 8.72
N GLU A 136 15.16 4.07 9.56
CA GLU A 136 15.12 4.22 11.01
C GLU A 136 15.66 5.59 11.46
N ARG A 137 14.88 6.64 11.18
CA ARG A 137 15.23 8.03 11.50
C ARG A 137 14.88 8.40 12.94
N TYR A 138 13.76 7.90 13.44
CA TYR A 138 13.26 8.19 14.79
C TYR A 138 13.63 7.05 15.72
N THR A 139 14.44 7.36 16.74
CA THR A 139 15.00 6.39 17.71
C THR A 139 14.90 6.91 19.14
N PRO A 140 14.92 6.05 20.17
CA PRO A 140 14.90 4.59 20.09
C PRO A 140 13.55 4.04 19.60
N VAL A 141 13.53 2.79 19.10
CA VAL A 141 12.31 2.13 18.62
C VAL A 141 11.88 1.00 19.56
N CYS A 142 10.57 0.82 19.69
CA CYS A 142 9.99 -0.30 20.42
C CYS A 142 10.18 -1.59 19.61
N THR A 143 10.88 -2.57 20.18
CA THR A 143 11.13 -3.89 19.58
C THR A 143 10.30 -5.02 20.20
N THR A 144 9.39 -4.70 21.14
CA THR A 144 8.47 -5.68 21.73
C THR A 144 7.12 -5.68 21.05
N VAL A 145 6.52 -6.85 20.96
CA VAL A 145 5.13 -7.02 20.52
C VAL A 145 4.13 -7.00 21.69
N GLU A 146 4.64 -6.98 22.92
CA GLU A 146 3.81 -6.89 24.13
C GLU A 146 3.46 -5.42 24.41
N MET A 147 2.33 -4.96 23.89
CA MET A 147 1.89 -3.56 23.98
C MET A 147 1.83 -3.04 25.43
N SER A 148 1.56 -3.90 26.41
CA SER A 148 1.56 -3.52 27.83
C SER A 148 2.95 -3.15 28.40
N LYS A 149 4.01 -3.50 27.69
CA LYS A 149 5.42 -3.22 28.06
C LYS A 149 6.07 -2.20 27.13
N ALA A 150 5.34 -1.77 26.09
CA ALA A 150 5.86 -0.84 25.11
C ALA A 150 5.93 0.59 25.69
N ASP A 151 7.05 1.27 25.52
CA ASP A 151 7.11 2.71 25.67
C ASP A 151 6.38 3.38 24.49
N LEU A 152 5.46 4.30 24.81
CA LEU A 152 4.64 4.95 23.78
C LEU A 152 5.49 5.79 22.82
N GLY A 153 6.53 6.47 23.31
CA GLY A 153 7.43 7.26 22.48
C GLY A 153 8.22 6.40 21.51
N GLU A 154 8.75 5.25 21.97
CA GLU A 154 9.45 4.28 21.14
C GLU A 154 8.52 3.63 20.09
N LEU A 155 7.27 3.35 20.49
CA LEU A 155 6.26 2.82 19.59
C LEU A 155 5.91 3.85 18.48
N MET A 156 5.73 5.11 18.86
CA MET A 156 5.52 6.21 17.90
C MET A 156 6.71 6.38 16.96
N ASN A 157 7.95 6.26 17.48
CA ASN A 157 9.15 6.31 16.65
C ASN A 157 9.14 5.19 15.59
N ALA A 158 8.85 3.95 16.01
CA ALA A 158 8.75 2.82 15.09
C ALA A 158 7.65 3.03 14.04
N TYR A 159 6.47 3.52 14.44
CA TYR A 159 5.37 3.85 13.52
C TYR A 159 5.77 4.96 12.53
N ASP A 160 6.38 6.06 13.00
CA ASP A 160 6.80 7.16 12.13
C ASP A 160 7.85 6.73 11.10
N ASN A 161 8.72 5.78 11.44
CA ASN A 161 9.66 5.18 10.50
C ASN A 161 8.92 4.37 9.42
N THR A 162 7.80 3.70 9.74
CA THR A 162 6.96 3.05 8.73
C THR A 162 6.33 4.06 7.78
N ILE A 163 5.95 5.25 8.26
CA ILE A 163 5.40 6.31 7.42
C ILE A 163 6.49 6.89 6.50
N LEU A 164 7.73 7.09 6.98
CA LEU A 164 8.86 7.46 6.13
C LEU A 164 9.11 6.44 5.02
N TYR A 165 9.01 5.16 5.34
CA TYR A 165 9.16 4.12 4.34
C TYR A 165 7.98 4.09 3.35
N THR A 166 6.75 4.33 3.82
CA THR A 166 5.58 4.49 2.95
C THR A 166 5.75 5.68 2.00
N ASP A 167 6.29 6.81 2.47
CA ASP A 167 6.64 7.97 1.63
C ASP A 167 7.58 7.58 0.48
N TYR A 168 8.63 6.81 0.77
CA TYR A 168 9.54 6.26 -0.24
C TYR A 168 8.83 5.33 -1.23
N ILE A 169 7.99 4.41 -0.76
CA ILE A 169 7.21 3.50 -1.61
C ILE A 169 6.33 4.29 -2.58
N LEU A 170 5.59 5.26 -2.08
CA LEU A 170 4.70 6.08 -2.90
C LEU A 170 5.47 6.93 -3.91
N HIS A 171 6.57 7.55 -3.50
CA HIS A 171 7.47 8.29 -4.39
C HIS A 171 8.02 7.38 -5.50
N SER A 172 8.48 6.17 -5.16
CA SER A 172 8.99 5.20 -6.13
C SER A 172 7.94 4.82 -7.19
N VAL A 173 6.69 4.61 -6.77
CA VAL A 173 5.58 4.35 -7.70
C VAL A 173 5.30 5.57 -8.58
N ILE A 174 5.35 6.79 -8.04
CA ILE A 174 5.20 8.03 -8.82
C ILE A 174 6.30 8.14 -9.87
N GLU A 175 7.55 7.83 -9.54
CA GLU A 175 8.67 7.84 -10.50
C GLU A 175 8.49 6.79 -11.61
N ILE A 176 8.01 5.59 -11.28
CA ILE A 176 7.63 4.59 -12.29
C ILE A 176 6.58 5.19 -13.23
N LEU A 177 5.49 5.75 -12.71
CA LEU A 177 4.41 6.33 -13.51
C LEU A 177 4.88 7.50 -14.39
N ARG A 178 5.77 8.36 -13.89
CA ARG A 178 6.39 9.46 -14.65
C ARG A 178 7.25 8.96 -15.81
N SER A 179 7.87 7.80 -15.64
CA SER A 179 8.73 7.20 -16.66
C SER A 179 7.96 6.53 -17.80
N LEU A 180 6.66 6.28 -17.61
CA LEU A 180 5.79 5.64 -18.60
C LEU A 180 5.30 6.67 -19.63
N ASN A 181 5.22 6.26 -20.90
CA ASN A 181 4.65 7.10 -21.97
C ASN A 181 3.12 6.94 -22.07
N CYS A 182 2.42 7.09 -20.94
CA CYS A 182 0.96 6.98 -20.90
C CYS A 182 0.37 7.98 -19.90
N ARG A 183 -0.93 8.26 -20.05
CA ARG A 183 -1.66 9.02 -19.01
C ARG A 183 -1.90 8.10 -17.82
N SER A 184 -1.42 8.51 -16.66
CA SER A 184 -1.57 7.77 -15.43
C SER A 184 -2.06 8.67 -14.29
N SER A 185 -2.66 8.07 -13.29
CA SER A 185 -3.02 8.70 -12.01
C SER A 185 -2.82 7.70 -10.88
N MET A 186 -2.46 8.19 -9.71
CA MET A 186 -2.31 7.38 -8.50
C MET A 186 -3.22 7.92 -7.41
N MET A 187 -3.80 7.02 -6.64
CA MET A 187 -4.50 7.32 -5.40
C MET A 187 -3.92 6.44 -4.29
N PHE A 188 -3.51 7.05 -3.19
CA PHE A 188 -3.18 6.34 -1.96
C PHE A 188 -4.28 6.58 -0.93
N ILE A 189 -4.72 5.52 -0.27
CA ILE A 189 -5.74 5.58 0.76
C ILE A 189 -5.45 4.53 1.83
N SER A 190 -5.56 4.92 3.10
CA SER A 190 -5.56 3.95 4.20
C SER A 190 -6.94 3.31 4.30
N ASP A 191 -6.98 2.00 4.50
CA ASP A 191 -8.22 1.21 4.66
C ASP A 191 -8.89 1.48 6.02
N HIS A 192 -8.10 1.74 7.06
CA HIS A 192 -8.55 2.18 8.39
C HIS A 192 -7.46 2.97 9.11
N GLY A 193 -7.77 3.53 10.27
CA GLY A 193 -6.80 4.14 11.17
C GLY A 193 -6.18 3.09 12.12
N GLU A 194 -5.07 3.47 12.74
CA GLU A 194 -4.53 2.74 13.90
C GLU A 194 -5.36 3.03 15.15
N SER A 195 -5.59 2.01 15.99
CA SER A 195 -6.40 2.08 17.23
C SER A 195 -5.56 1.77 18.46
#